data_6aced050d24cd32f74a36f52864a9686
#
_entry.id   6aced050d24cd32f74a36f52864a9686
#
_cell.length_a   1.000
_cell.length_b   1.000
_cell.length_c   1.000
_cell.angle_alpha   90.00
_cell.angle_beta   90.00
_cell.angle_gamma   90.00
#
_symmetry.space_group_name_H-M   'P 1'
#
loop_
_entity.id
_entity.type
_entity.pdbx_description
1 polymer ?
#
loop_
_entity_poly.entity_id
_entity_poly.type
_entity_poly.pdbx_seq_one_letter_code
_entity_poly.pdbx_strand_id
1 'polypeptide(L)'
;NDSVISSRAMWVLSHCNDIDSDRIKPFYKKLINHLKNDNLEEGVIRSILKIFQIGTVPKKHESFMIDICYGYFKSQTKAIAIRVFAISVIFNIAKQYSELLKELSGVLNQYSVETNGPAIDCRIKSTIKKINRLI
;
A
#
# COMPACT_ATOMS: atom_id res chain seq x y z
N ASN A 1 -15.61 -20.23 6.49
CA ASN A 1 -15.45 -19.94 5.09
C ASN A 1 -14.10 -19.30 4.82
N ASP A 2 -13.27 -19.96 4.02
CA ASP A 2 -11.91 -19.50 3.74
C ASP A 2 -11.86 -18.19 2.99
N SER A 3 -12.95 -17.78 2.37
CA SER A 3 -13.00 -16.51 1.63
C SER A 3 -13.10 -15.30 2.55
N VAL A 4 -13.39 -15.50 3.83
CA VAL A 4 -13.56 -14.41 4.79
C VAL A 4 -12.42 -14.44 5.80
N ILE A 5 -11.51 -13.47 5.68
CA ILE A 5 -10.47 -13.25 6.68
C ILE A 5 -10.92 -12.06 7.52
N SER A 6 -11.05 -12.26 8.81
CA SER A 6 -11.46 -11.21 9.73
C SER A 6 -10.34 -10.17 9.91
N SER A 7 -10.72 -8.95 10.27
CA SER A 7 -9.75 -7.89 10.58
C SER A 7 -8.78 -8.33 11.68
N ARG A 8 -9.28 -9.10 12.66
CA ARG A 8 -8.46 -9.58 13.77
C ARG A 8 -7.41 -10.59 13.29
N ALA A 9 -7.80 -11.52 12.40
CA ALA A 9 -6.85 -12.48 11.84
C ALA A 9 -5.78 -11.78 11.00
N MET A 10 -6.16 -10.80 10.21
CA MET A 10 -5.21 -10.02 9.43
C MET A 10 -4.27 -9.19 10.29
N TRP A 11 -4.78 -8.65 11.40
CA TRP A 11 -3.94 -7.92 12.35
C TRP A 11 -2.84 -8.83 12.90
N VAL A 12 -3.20 -10.09 13.28
CA VAL A 12 -2.23 -11.07 13.76
C VAL A 12 -1.21 -11.39 12.68
N LEU A 13 -1.63 -11.61 11.44
CA LEU A 13 -0.72 -11.88 10.33
C LEU A 13 0.24 -10.72 10.08
N SER A 14 -0.22 -9.48 10.15
CA SER A 14 0.64 -8.32 9.96
C SER A 14 1.70 -8.22 11.05
N HIS A 15 1.35 -8.55 12.29
CA HIS A 15 2.32 -8.59 13.38
C HIS A 15 3.35 -9.72 13.20
N CYS A 16 2.90 -10.90 12.76
CA CYS A 16 3.81 -11.99 12.45
C CYS A 16 4.79 -11.60 11.33
N ASN A 17 4.32 -10.85 10.34
CA ASN A 17 5.17 -10.36 9.27
C ASN A 17 6.24 -9.39 9.78
N ASP A 18 5.92 -8.54 10.76
CA ASP A 18 6.87 -7.63 11.37
C ASP A 18 8.00 -8.37 12.10
N ILE A 19 7.70 -9.54 12.66
CA ILE A 19 8.66 -10.36 13.43
C ILE A 19 9.44 -11.28 12.49
N ASP A 20 8.76 -11.96 11.57
CA ASP A 20 9.36 -12.94 10.66
C ASP A 20 8.63 -12.93 9.31
N SER A 21 9.08 -12.05 8.42
CA SER A 21 8.46 -11.89 7.11
C SER A 21 8.56 -13.16 6.24
N ASP A 22 9.59 -14.01 6.46
CA ASP A 22 9.77 -15.21 5.65
C ASP A 22 8.65 -16.22 5.85
N ARG A 23 8.02 -16.23 7.02
CA ARG A 23 6.89 -17.11 7.29
C ARG A 23 5.62 -16.67 6.58
N ILE A 24 5.50 -15.38 6.28
CA ILE A 24 4.31 -14.81 5.67
C ILE A 24 4.41 -14.75 4.14
N LYS A 25 5.62 -14.71 3.59
CA LYS A 25 5.83 -14.67 2.13
C LYS A 25 5.04 -15.69 1.34
N PRO A 26 4.92 -16.97 1.76
CA PRO A 26 4.13 -17.95 1.02
C PRO A 26 2.65 -17.57 0.86
N PHE A 27 2.15 -16.67 1.70
CA PHE A 27 0.75 -16.22 1.67
C PHE A 27 0.54 -14.93 0.87
N TYR A 28 1.60 -14.30 0.36
CA TYR A 28 1.51 -13.00 -0.31
C TYR A 28 0.51 -13.00 -1.47
N LYS A 29 0.56 -14.01 -2.33
CA LYS A 29 -0.38 -14.13 -3.46
C LYS A 29 -1.83 -14.20 -2.99
N LYS A 30 -2.07 -14.97 -1.93
CA LYS A 30 -3.40 -15.14 -1.36
C LYS A 30 -3.90 -13.82 -0.77
N LEU A 31 -3.04 -13.08 -0.07
CA LEU A 31 -3.39 -11.79 0.50
C LEU A 31 -3.73 -10.77 -0.59
N ILE A 32 -2.94 -10.73 -1.65
CA ILE A 32 -3.21 -9.83 -2.77
C ILE A 32 -4.54 -10.19 -3.44
N ASN A 33 -4.81 -11.48 -3.63
CA ASN A 33 -6.08 -11.92 -4.21
C ASN A 33 -7.29 -11.51 -3.37
N HIS A 34 -7.14 -11.41 -2.05
CA HIS A 34 -8.21 -10.89 -1.19
C HIS A 34 -8.58 -9.45 -1.53
N LEU A 35 -7.61 -8.64 -1.96
CA LEU A 35 -7.88 -7.24 -2.33
C LEU A 35 -8.78 -7.11 -3.56
N LYS A 36 -8.98 -8.18 -4.31
CA LYS A 36 -9.90 -8.20 -5.45
C LYS A 36 -11.36 -8.29 -5.03
N ASN A 37 -11.61 -8.56 -3.75
CA ASN A 37 -12.95 -8.64 -3.20
C ASN A 37 -13.47 -7.25 -2.86
N ASP A 38 -14.60 -6.87 -3.45
CA ASP A 38 -15.18 -5.53 -3.31
C ASP A 38 -15.73 -5.23 -1.92
N ASN A 39 -16.00 -6.26 -1.13
CA ASN A 39 -16.65 -6.11 0.18
C ASN A 39 -15.71 -6.32 1.36
N LEU A 40 -14.41 -6.08 1.19
CA LEU A 40 -13.46 -6.21 2.28
C LEU A 40 -13.65 -5.14 3.33
N GLU A 41 -13.55 -5.56 4.60
CA GLU A 41 -13.48 -4.61 5.72
C GLU A 41 -12.20 -3.78 5.63
N GLU A 42 -12.30 -2.52 6.02
CA GLU A 42 -11.14 -1.62 5.98
C GLU A 42 -9.98 -2.11 6.83
N GLY A 43 -10.26 -2.77 7.97
CA GLY A 43 -9.21 -3.34 8.80
C GLY A 43 -8.40 -4.41 8.07
N VAL A 44 -9.04 -5.22 7.23
CA VAL A 44 -8.36 -6.22 6.39
C VAL A 44 -7.48 -5.53 5.35
N ILE A 45 -8.02 -4.55 4.64
CA ILE A 45 -7.26 -3.78 3.64
C ILE A 45 -6.03 -3.15 4.28
N ARG A 46 -6.21 -2.47 5.40
CA ARG A 46 -5.11 -1.81 6.12
C ARG A 46 -4.01 -2.78 6.48
N SER A 47 -4.36 -3.95 7.01
CA SER A 47 -3.37 -4.95 7.43
C SER A 47 -2.61 -5.53 6.24
N ILE A 48 -3.28 -5.76 5.11
CA ILE A 48 -2.62 -6.23 3.89
C ILE A 48 -1.65 -5.17 3.37
N LEU A 49 -2.08 -3.91 3.28
CA LEU A 49 -1.21 -2.83 2.83
C LEU A 49 -0.02 -2.62 3.75
N LYS A 50 -0.21 -2.77 5.06
CA LYS A 50 0.88 -2.68 6.02
C LYS A 50 1.99 -3.67 5.70
N ILE A 51 1.63 -4.91 5.34
CA ILE A 51 2.60 -5.94 4.96
C ILE A 51 3.38 -5.49 3.72
N PHE A 52 2.71 -4.97 2.70
CA PHE A 52 3.33 -4.64 1.42
C PHE A 52 4.01 -3.27 1.38
N GLN A 53 4.01 -2.51 2.45
CA GLN A 53 4.89 -1.35 2.57
C GLN A 53 6.37 -1.75 2.53
N ILE A 54 6.68 -2.95 2.99
CA ILE A 54 8.05 -3.47 3.10
C ILE A 54 8.20 -4.76 2.30
N GLY A 55 7.20 -5.64 2.33
CA GLY A 55 7.25 -6.93 1.66
C GLY A 55 7.29 -6.80 0.15
N THR A 56 8.04 -7.70 -0.50
CA THR A 56 8.17 -7.70 -1.97
C THR A 56 6.87 -8.20 -2.61
N VAL A 57 6.27 -7.36 -3.43
CA VAL A 57 5.10 -7.74 -4.22
C VAL A 57 5.57 -8.65 -5.36
N PRO A 58 4.97 -9.85 -5.55
CA PRO A 58 5.31 -10.70 -6.70
C PRO A 58 5.08 -9.96 -8.02
N LYS A 59 6.00 -10.12 -8.98
CA LYS A 59 5.97 -9.37 -10.24
C LYS A 59 4.64 -9.45 -10.97
N LYS A 60 4.00 -10.60 -10.96
CA LYS A 60 2.70 -10.80 -11.61
C LYS A 60 1.60 -9.89 -11.05
N HIS A 61 1.76 -9.43 -9.81
CA HIS A 61 0.75 -8.67 -9.09
C HIS A 61 1.10 -7.18 -8.95
N GLU A 62 2.24 -6.75 -9.47
CA GLU A 62 2.68 -5.35 -9.32
C GLU A 62 1.69 -4.38 -9.95
N SER A 63 1.25 -4.65 -11.16
CA SER A 63 0.32 -3.78 -11.87
C SER A 63 -1.00 -3.64 -11.12
N PHE A 64 -1.56 -4.76 -10.68
CA PHE A 64 -2.80 -4.76 -9.89
C PHE A 64 -2.63 -3.96 -8.60
N MET A 65 -1.52 -4.19 -7.88
CA MET A 65 -1.28 -3.51 -6.61
C MET A 65 -1.14 -2.00 -6.79
N ILE A 66 -0.44 -1.58 -7.83
CA ILE A 66 -0.30 -0.15 -8.12
C ILE A 66 -1.65 0.48 -8.40
N ASP A 67 -2.46 -0.16 -9.26
CA ASP A 67 -3.76 0.38 -9.64
C ASP A 67 -4.70 0.48 -8.44
N ILE A 68 -4.78 -0.58 -7.64
CA ILE A 68 -5.68 -0.57 -6.49
C ILE A 68 -5.23 0.42 -5.41
N CYS A 69 -3.92 0.56 -5.22
CA CYS A 69 -3.37 1.50 -4.24
C CYS A 69 -3.59 2.95 -4.67
N TYR A 70 -3.47 3.27 -5.94
CA TYR A 70 -3.85 4.60 -6.41
C TYR A 70 -5.33 4.87 -6.16
N GLY A 71 -6.19 3.88 -6.39
CA GLY A 71 -7.62 4.00 -6.06
C GLY A 71 -7.85 4.29 -4.58
N TYR A 72 -7.17 3.59 -3.70
CA TYR A 72 -7.26 3.83 -2.26
C TYR A 72 -6.75 5.22 -1.88
N PHE A 73 -5.60 5.62 -2.39
CA PHE A 73 -5.02 6.92 -2.08
C PHE A 73 -5.94 8.07 -2.52
N LYS A 74 -6.51 7.96 -3.70
CA LYS A 74 -7.37 9.03 -4.26
C LYS A 74 -8.78 9.05 -3.67
N SER A 75 -9.19 7.99 -2.98
CA SER A 75 -10.53 7.89 -2.40
C SER A 75 -10.68 8.78 -1.17
N GLN A 76 -11.65 9.68 -1.20
CA GLN A 76 -11.94 10.56 -0.07
C GLN A 76 -12.71 9.82 1.05
N THR A 77 -13.25 8.63 0.77
CA THR A 77 -14.07 7.87 1.71
C THR A 77 -13.29 6.80 2.46
N LYS A 78 -12.10 6.45 1.99
CA LYS A 78 -11.26 5.46 2.67
C LYS A 78 -10.61 6.05 3.93
N ALA A 79 -10.39 5.18 4.92
CA ALA A 79 -9.71 5.57 6.15
C ALA A 79 -8.31 6.16 5.84
N ILE A 80 -7.90 7.13 6.63
CA ILE A 80 -6.62 7.83 6.44
C ILE A 80 -5.45 6.84 6.42
N ALA A 81 -5.45 5.84 7.32
CA ALA A 81 -4.38 4.85 7.37
C ALA A 81 -4.25 4.07 6.06
N ILE A 82 -5.37 3.71 5.43
CA ILE A 82 -5.35 3.02 4.13
C ILE A 82 -4.72 3.91 3.07
N ARG A 83 -5.12 5.18 3.02
CA ARG A 83 -4.60 6.14 2.04
C ARG A 83 -3.11 6.37 2.21
N VAL A 84 -2.65 6.49 3.45
CA VAL A 84 -1.23 6.67 3.78
C VAL A 84 -0.42 5.43 3.41
N PHE A 85 -0.90 4.25 3.79
CA PHE A 85 -0.20 3.00 3.47
C PHE A 85 -0.14 2.75 1.97
N ALA A 86 -1.19 3.11 1.24
CA ALA A 86 -1.22 2.96 -0.21
C ALA A 86 -0.06 3.71 -0.88
N ILE A 87 0.26 4.93 -0.44
CA ILE A 87 1.41 5.69 -0.96
C ILE A 87 2.69 4.89 -0.78
N SER A 88 2.89 4.31 0.41
CA SER A 88 4.10 3.54 0.71
C SER A 88 4.20 2.25 -0.09
N VAL A 89 3.07 1.58 -0.34
CA VAL A 89 3.05 0.38 -1.18
C VAL A 89 3.43 0.72 -2.62
N ILE A 90 2.85 1.79 -3.18
CA ILE A 90 3.19 2.24 -4.53
C ILE A 90 4.69 2.55 -4.62
N PHE A 91 5.22 3.29 -3.66
CA PHE A 91 6.65 3.61 -3.63
C PHE A 91 7.51 2.34 -3.55
N ASN A 92 7.12 1.38 -2.71
CA ASN A 92 7.86 0.13 -2.54
C ASN A 92 8.02 -0.62 -3.87
N ILE A 93 6.99 -0.61 -4.71
CA ILE A 93 7.05 -1.20 -6.04
C ILE A 93 7.81 -0.29 -7.01
N ALA A 94 7.47 0.98 -7.02
CA ALA A 94 7.97 1.97 -8.00
C ALA A 94 9.46 2.21 -7.90
N LYS A 95 10.06 2.02 -6.73
CA LYS A 95 11.52 2.28 -6.55
C LYS A 95 12.41 1.45 -7.45
N GLN A 96 11.88 0.39 -8.04
CA GLN A 96 12.59 -0.47 -8.99
C GLN A 96 12.42 -0.03 -10.45
N TYR A 97 11.55 0.96 -10.71
CA TYR A 97 11.19 1.37 -12.07
C TYR A 97 11.18 2.90 -12.16
N SER A 98 12.11 3.47 -12.91
CA SER A 98 12.24 4.94 -13.01
C SER A 98 10.97 5.62 -13.52
N GLU A 99 10.27 5.00 -14.46
CA GLU A 99 9.04 5.55 -15.02
C GLU A 99 7.92 5.63 -13.96
N LEU A 100 7.80 4.59 -13.13
CA LEU A 100 6.82 4.56 -12.06
C LEU A 100 7.14 5.57 -10.96
N LEU A 101 8.44 5.79 -10.67
CA LEU A 101 8.87 6.82 -9.72
C LEU A 101 8.48 8.21 -10.21
N LYS A 102 8.67 8.49 -11.49
CA LYS A 102 8.30 9.78 -12.08
C LYS A 102 6.80 9.99 -12.02
N GLU A 103 6.02 8.96 -12.34
CA GLU A 103 4.56 9.03 -12.24
C GLU A 103 4.12 9.31 -10.82
N LEU A 104 4.66 8.57 -9.84
CA LEU A 104 4.32 8.78 -8.44
C LEU A 104 4.69 10.19 -7.98
N SER A 105 5.88 10.67 -8.35
CA SER A 105 6.32 12.02 -8.03
C SER A 105 5.33 13.05 -8.56
N GLY A 106 4.89 12.90 -9.81
CA GLY A 106 3.91 13.80 -10.41
C GLY A 106 2.60 13.83 -9.67
N VAL A 107 2.07 12.66 -9.33
CA VAL A 107 0.81 12.55 -8.59
C VAL A 107 0.94 13.17 -7.20
N LEU A 108 2.02 12.86 -6.47
CA LEU A 108 2.21 13.38 -5.13
C LEU A 108 2.40 14.90 -5.13
N ASN A 109 3.13 15.45 -6.09
CA ASN A 109 3.28 16.89 -6.22
C ASN A 109 1.94 17.57 -6.51
N GLN A 110 1.11 16.97 -7.34
CA GLN A 110 -0.23 17.47 -7.62
C GLN A 110 -1.07 17.55 -6.34
N TYR A 111 -1.04 16.50 -5.52
CA TYR A 111 -1.81 16.45 -4.26
C TYR A 111 -1.22 17.34 -3.17
N SER A 112 0.07 17.68 -3.24
CA SER A 112 0.71 18.53 -2.24
C SER A 112 0.33 20.02 -2.35
N VAL A 113 -0.32 20.41 -3.44
CA VAL A 113 -0.79 21.78 -3.64
C VAL A 113 -1.88 22.16 -2.63
N GLU A 114 -2.69 21.18 -2.22
CA GLU A 114 -3.73 21.38 -1.23
C GLU A 114 -3.44 20.56 0.02
N THR A 115 -4.06 20.92 1.14
CA THR A 115 -3.94 20.13 2.35
C THR A 115 -4.88 18.94 2.30
N ASN A 116 -4.36 17.77 2.65
CA ASN A 116 -5.10 16.51 2.71
C ASN A 116 -5.16 15.98 4.16
N GLY A 117 -4.74 16.81 5.10
CA GLY A 117 -4.63 16.42 6.51
C GLY A 117 -3.20 16.05 6.89
N PRO A 118 -2.86 16.16 8.19
CA PRO A 118 -1.46 16.03 8.64
C PRO A 118 -0.80 14.71 8.27
N ALA A 119 -1.49 13.59 8.42
CA ALA A 119 -0.91 12.27 8.18
C ALA A 119 -0.59 12.07 6.70
N ILE A 120 -1.52 12.43 5.81
CA ILE A 120 -1.33 12.27 4.37
C ILE A 120 -0.25 13.23 3.88
N ASP A 121 -0.31 14.50 4.30
CA ASP A 121 0.68 15.51 3.91
C ASP A 121 2.09 15.12 4.34
N CYS A 122 2.23 14.59 5.55
CA CYS A 122 3.51 14.10 6.05
C CYS A 122 4.05 12.97 5.18
N ARG A 123 3.20 12.00 4.84
CA ARG A 123 3.61 10.86 4.00
C ARG A 123 3.96 11.31 2.59
N ILE A 124 3.22 12.25 2.02
CA ILE A 124 3.52 12.82 0.70
C ILE A 124 4.92 13.45 0.72
N LYS A 125 5.19 14.31 1.68
CA LYS A 125 6.49 14.99 1.79
C LYS A 125 7.65 14.01 1.95
N SER A 126 7.51 13.04 2.85
CA SER A 126 8.57 12.06 3.10
C SER A 126 8.82 11.18 1.87
N THR A 127 7.76 10.83 1.15
CA THR A 127 7.89 10.00 -0.05
C THR A 127 8.55 10.77 -1.19
N ILE A 128 8.17 12.03 -1.39
CA ILE A 128 8.81 12.90 -2.40
C ILE A 128 10.32 13.01 -2.14
N LYS A 129 10.71 13.18 -0.87
CA LYS A 129 12.14 13.22 -0.52
C LYS A 129 12.85 11.93 -0.89
N LYS A 130 12.24 10.78 -0.62
CA LYS A 130 12.82 9.48 -0.98
C LYS A 130 12.95 9.33 -2.49
N ILE A 131 11.94 9.74 -3.24
CA ILE A 131 11.98 9.69 -4.71
C ILE A 131 13.12 10.56 -5.24
N ASN A 132 13.25 11.78 -4.72
CA ASN A 132 14.29 12.70 -5.17
C ASN A 132 15.71 12.19 -4.92
N ARG A 133 15.90 11.31 -3.94
CA ARG A 133 17.21 10.66 -3.71
C ARG A 133 17.50 9.57 -4.73
N LEU A 134 16.47 9.01 -5.36
CA LEU A 134 16.61 7.89 -6.29
C LEU A 134 16.67 8.31 -7.75
N ILE A 135 16.24 9.55 -8.05
CA ILE A 135 16.25 10.04 -9.43
C ILE A 135 17.47 10.91 -9.72
#